data_a8b6cf2579ed5b9cc6de4e04c314378e
#
_entry.id   a8b6cf2579ed5b9cc6de4e04c314378e
#
_cell.length_a   1.000
_cell.length_b   1.000
_cell.length_c   1.000
_cell.angle_alpha   90.00
_cell.angle_beta   90.00
_cell.angle_gamma   90.00
#
_symmetry.space_group_name_H-M   'P 1'
#
loop_
_entity.id
_entity.type
_entity.pdbx_description
1 polymer ?
#
loop_
_entity_poly.entity_id
_entity_poly.type
_entity_poly.pdbx_seq_one_letter_code
_entity_poly.pdbx_strand_id
1 'polypeptide(L)'
;MSTDSLTGRLDRPVDDHDHTLGPGGAAITLVEYGSYACPYCRAANERIAEIRHQLGDRLRYVFRHYPLRGSDIAQRAAELVEHAQDSERFWEAHVALMTRSPTLTENDLASVAGTLGVPEADPEVADAARVHARDRVRADVQSARASGVMMTPTFFINGRRYDGPWDESSFIDAMVRTPGHRIRSAAQDFAAWAPSAGILLLVAAAIAMLLTNSRLGPAFTAFWEQPLAISLGPSAFGMSLLHWINDGLLTVFFLVVGLEIKRELTVGHLANLRSAALPIAAAVGGMAVPALLYGLIVPGGPWSHGWGVPMATDTAFAVALIAMMGNRVPLSLRVFLTAAAIVDDIGSIIVVALFYSGALNLGYLAAAGAVVAALALLNRAHIYRVVPYALLGLLLWACIHASGLHATMAGVLLALFIPTRPPPNLDSLMAQADAILAAEASHSREVLRHGPSLPALAAFDAIHDRLESPADRLLRTAGARSSYVVLPLFALANAGVPITPDILASHGWLAAAIVAGLAIGKPLGLVSASLLAVRLGIARKPADYSWRQLIGAGALAGIGFTMSLFIAGQAFAVDADFAAAKVAVFVGSLLSSVIGVCILWNAGEKT
;
A
#
# COMPACT_ATOMS: atom_id res chain seq x y z
N MET A 1 11.58 -5.52 -14.58
CA MET A 1 10.14 -5.77 -14.73
C MET A 1 9.48 -4.41 -14.65
N SER A 2 8.77 -3.99 -15.70
CA SER A 2 8.15 -2.66 -15.77
C SER A 2 7.04 -2.55 -14.72
N THR A 3 6.98 -1.43 -14.02
CA THR A 3 6.00 -1.12 -12.97
C THR A 3 4.56 -0.97 -13.49
N ASP A 4 4.35 -1.03 -14.80
CA ASP A 4 3.03 -0.97 -15.43
C ASP A 4 2.20 -2.26 -15.30
N SER A 5 2.84 -3.40 -14.96
CA SER A 5 2.15 -4.68 -14.82
C SER A 5 1.25 -4.81 -13.57
N LEU A 6 1.22 -3.80 -12.70
CA LEU A 6 0.41 -3.79 -11.47
C LEU A 6 -0.84 -2.90 -11.56
N THR A 7 -1.13 -2.30 -12.71
CA THR A 7 -2.24 -1.33 -12.84
C THR A 7 -3.64 -1.97 -12.85
N GLY A 8 -3.76 -3.28 -12.92
CA GLY A 8 -5.05 -3.97 -13.03
C GLY A 8 -5.82 -3.61 -14.31
N ARG A 9 -5.13 -3.13 -15.34
CA ARG A 9 -5.72 -2.77 -16.64
C ARG A 9 -5.28 -3.72 -17.73
N LEU A 10 -6.18 -3.90 -18.71
CA LEU A 10 -5.92 -4.64 -19.92
C LEU A 10 -4.91 -3.88 -20.79
N ASP A 11 -3.78 -4.50 -21.11
CA ASP A 11 -2.69 -3.89 -21.88
C ASP A 11 -3.10 -3.69 -23.35
N ARG A 12 -3.60 -4.76 -24.00
CA ARG A 12 -4.09 -4.70 -25.39
C ARG A 12 -5.59 -4.48 -25.41
N PRO A 13 -6.08 -3.33 -25.92
CA PRO A 13 -7.52 -3.14 -26.15
C PRO A 13 -8.11 -4.27 -27.00
N VAL A 14 -9.44 -4.47 -26.94
CA VAL A 14 -10.13 -5.42 -27.81
C VAL A 14 -10.17 -4.86 -29.22
N ASP A 15 -9.69 -5.65 -30.17
CA ASP A 15 -9.60 -5.30 -31.60
C ASP A 15 -10.33 -6.32 -32.49
N ASP A 16 -10.25 -6.11 -33.81
CA ASP A 16 -10.91 -6.96 -34.80
C ASP A 16 -10.27 -8.35 -34.95
N HIS A 17 -9.11 -8.54 -34.34
CA HIS A 17 -8.44 -9.85 -34.32
C HIS A 17 -8.88 -10.71 -33.13
N ASP A 18 -9.61 -10.17 -32.16
CA ASP A 18 -10.07 -10.93 -31.02
C ASP A 18 -11.29 -11.80 -31.35
N HIS A 19 -11.36 -13.00 -30.79
CA HIS A 19 -12.53 -13.85 -30.85
C HIS A 19 -13.63 -13.32 -29.93
N THR A 20 -14.72 -12.86 -30.51
CA THR A 20 -15.77 -12.16 -29.79
C THR A 20 -17.16 -12.80 -29.97
N LEU A 21 -17.95 -12.80 -28.90
CA LEU A 21 -19.38 -13.13 -28.92
C LEU A 21 -20.18 -11.93 -28.42
N GLY A 22 -21.19 -11.55 -29.18
CA GLY A 22 -22.02 -10.37 -28.93
C GLY A 22 -21.62 -9.17 -29.79
N PRO A 23 -22.44 -8.09 -29.76
CA PRO A 23 -22.26 -6.96 -30.67
C PRO A 23 -21.02 -6.12 -30.29
N GLY A 24 -20.31 -5.60 -31.30
CA GLY A 24 -19.12 -4.76 -31.11
C GLY A 24 -19.36 -3.47 -30.33
N GLY A 25 -20.59 -2.93 -30.38
CA GLY A 25 -21.04 -1.75 -29.66
C GLY A 25 -21.65 -2.02 -28.28
N ALA A 26 -21.51 -3.23 -27.73
CA ALA A 26 -22.05 -3.58 -26.41
C ALA A 26 -21.53 -2.65 -25.30
N ALA A 27 -22.40 -2.28 -24.39
CA ALA A 27 -22.05 -1.42 -23.25
C ALA A 27 -21.04 -2.06 -22.27
N ILE A 28 -20.95 -3.39 -22.28
CA ILE A 28 -20.10 -4.19 -21.40
C ILE A 28 -19.21 -5.07 -22.27
N THR A 29 -17.90 -5.03 -22.02
CA THR A 29 -16.94 -5.93 -22.63
C THR A 29 -16.28 -6.76 -21.53
N LEU A 30 -16.43 -8.09 -21.61
CA LEU A 30 -15.79 -9.06 -20.72
C LEU A 30 -14.68 -9.77 -21.49
N VAL A 31 -13.43 -9.58 -21.09
CA VAL A 31 -12.28 -10.30 -21.65
C VAL A 31 -11.85 -11.38 -20.65
N GLU A 32 -11.76 -12.62 -21.12
CA GLU A 32 -11.21 -13.75 -20.38
C GLU A 32 -9.85 -14.16 -20.97
N TYR A 33 -8.84 -14.29 -20.12
CA TYR A 33 -7.64 -15.07 -20.43
C TYR A 33 -7.81 -16.47 -19.87
N GLY A 34 -7.91 -17.47 -20.76
CA GLY A 34 -8.27 -18.83 -20.41
C GLY A 34 -7.37 -19.90 -21.02
N SER A 35 -7.52 -21.13 -20.55
CA SER A 35 -6.80 -22.31 -21.01
C SER A 35 -7.74 -23.51 -21.11
N TYR A 36 -7.62 -24.28 -22.18
CA TYR A 36 -8.44 -25.48 -22.42
C TYR A 36 -8.10 -26.67 -21.50
N ALA A 37 -6.96 -26.62 -20.81
CA ALA A 37 -6.60 -27.63 -19.80
C ALA A 37 -6.81 -27.16 -18.36
N CYS A 38 -7.60 -26.08 -18.17
CA CYS A 38 -7.86 -25.50 -16.86
C CYS A 38 -9.27 -25.85 -16.36
N PRO A 39 -9.42 -26.58 -15.24
CA PRO A 39 -10.73 -26.94 -14.71
C PRO A 39 -11.57 -25.72 -14.30
N TYR A 40 -10.89 -24.67 -13.85
CA TYR A 40 -11.55 -23.43 -13.45
C TYR A 40 -12.07 -22.61 -14.62
N CYS A 41 -11.39 -22.67 -15.80
CA CYS A 41 -11.88 -22.05 -17.02
C CYS A 41 -13.17 -22.72 -17.52
N ARG A 42 -13.27 -24.04 -17.39
CA ARG A 42 -14.51 -24.76 -17.69
C ARG A 42 -15.67 -24.29 -16.81
N ALA A 43 -15.46 -24.25 -15.50
CA ALA A 43 -16.48 -23.81 -14.54
C ALA A 43 -16.90 -22.34 -14.80
N ALA A 44 -15.95 -21.48 -15.14
CA ALA A 44 -16.20 -20.09 -15.49
C ALA A 44 -17.01 -19.96 -16.80
N ASN A 45 -16.70 -20.77 -17.81
CA ASN A 45 -17.39 -20.73 -19.11
C ASN A 45 -18.89 -21.07 -18.98
N GLU A 46 -19.24 -22.04 -18.10
CA GLU A 46 -20.64 -22.34 -17.79
C GLU A 46 -21.37 -21.12 -17.22
N ARG A 47 -20.72 -20.36 -16.32
CA ARG A 47 -21.26 -19.12 -15.74
C ARG A 47 -21.37 -17.98 -16.74
N ILE A 48 -20.37 -17.84 -17.60
CA ILE A 48 -20.39 -16.83 -18.66
C ILE A 48 -21.53 -17.07 -19.64
N ALA A 49 -21.84 -18.32 -19.94
CA ALA A 49 -22.99 -18.66 -20.79
C ALA A 49 -24.33 -18.21 -20.15
N GLU A 50 -24.52 -18.44 -18.84
CA GLU A 50 -25.66 -17.97 -18.06
C GLU A 50 -25.77 -16.42 -18.08
N ILE A 51 -24.66 -15.75 -17.79
CA ILE A 51 -24.58 -14.28 -17.76
C ILE A 51 -24.87 -13.68 -19.15
N ARG A 52 -24.34 -14.29 -20.21
CA ARG A 52 -24.63 -13.86 -21.60
C ARG A 52 -26.11 -14.00 -21.94
N HIS A 53 -26.75 -15.08 -21.49
CA HIS A 53 -28.18 -15.25 -21.67
C HIS A 53 -29.01 -14.16 -20.98
N GLN A 54 -28.58 -13.72 -19.79
CA GLN A 54 -29.26 -12.66 -19.02
C GLN A 54 -29.01 -11.25 -19.57
N LEU A 55 -27.78 -10.94 -19.98
CA LEU A 55 -27.39 -9.60 -20.44
C LEU A 55 -27.65 -9.40 -21.95
N GLY A 56 -27.76 -10.46 -22.75
CA GLY A 56 -28.02 -10.42 -24.18
C GLY A 56 -27.06 -9.50 -24.93
N ASP A 57 -27.59 -8.65 -25.78
CA ASP A 57 -26.83 -7.70 -26.63
C ASP A 57 -26.07 -6.61 -25.84
N ARG A 58 -26.22 -6.55 -24.53
CA ARG A 58 -25.47 -5.61 -23.67
C ARG A 58 -24.04 -6.09 -23.37
N LEU A 59 -23.74 -7.38 -23.61
CA LEU A 59 -22.47 -8.00 -23.32
C LEU A 59 -21.74 -8.43 -24.59
N ARG A 60 -20.50 -7.95 -24.74
CA ARG A 60 -19.48 -8.48 -25.64
C ARG A 60 -18.51 -9.35 -24.86
N TYR A 61 -18.47 -10.63 -25.09
CA TYR A 61 -17.50 -11.56 -24.50
C TYR A 61 -16.34 -11.78 -25.46
N VAL A 62 -15.12 -11.79 -24.92
CA VAL A 62 -13.86 -11.95 -25.64
C VAL A 62 -13.04 -13.02 -24.95
N PHE A 63 -12.58 -14.02 -25.72
CA PHE A 63 -11.69 -15.04 -25.21
C PHE A 63 -10.29 -14.85 -25.79
N ARG A 64 -9.26 -14.90 -24.92
CA ARG A 64 -7.83 -14.84 -25.26
C ARG A 64 -7.10 -16.03 -24.67
N HIS A 65 -6.19 -16.58 -25.43
CA HIS A 65 -5.44 -17.77 -25.06
C HIS A 65 -4.38 -17.46 -24.00
N TYR A 66 -4.37 -18.24 -22.92
CA TYR A 66 -3.31 -18.28 -21.94
C TYR A 66 -3.04 -19.72 -21.47
N PRO A 67 -2.42 -20.56 -22.33
CA PRO A 67 -2.17 -21.96 -22.02
C PRO A 67 -1.38 -22.13 -20.72
N LEU A 68 -1.75 -23.13 -19.91
CA LEU A 68 -1.04 -23.44 -18.66
C LEU A 68 0.42 -23.81 -18.96
N ARG A 69 1.34 -23.24 -18.19
CA ARG A 69 2.78 -23.51 -18.35
C ARG A 69 3.08 -24.99 -18.12
N GLY A 70 3.84 -25.60 -19.01
CA GLY A 70 4.24 -27.02 -18.93
C GLY A 70 3.17 -28.01 -19.41
N SER A 71 2.05 -27.54 -19.97
CA SER A 71 1.03 -28.39 -20.57
C SER A 71 1.08 -28.29 -22.11
N ASP A 72 1.72 -29.25 -22.76
CA ASP A 72 1.79 -29.29 -24.23
C ASP A 72 0.42 -29.44 -24.89
N ILE A 73 -0.50 -30.17 -24.23
CA ILE A 73 -1.86 -30.33 -24.74
C ILE A 73 -2.66 -29.02 -24.70
N ALA A 74 -2.43 -28.17 -23.67
CA ALA A 74 -3.06 -26.86 -23.58
C ALA A 74 -2.59 -25.92 -24.70
N GLN A 75 -1.27 -25.96 -25.00
CA GLN A 75 -0.69 -25.17 -26.09
C GLN A 75 -1.24 -25.61 -27.44
N ARG A 76 -1.25 -26.92 -27.73
CA ARG A 76 -1.78 -27.44 -29.00
C ARG A 76 -3.26 -27.24 -29.14
N ALA A 77 -4.04 -27.33 -28.06
CA ALA A 77 -5.47 -27.02 -28.08
C ALA A 77 -5.72 -25.55 -28.45
N ALA A 78 -4.94 -24.62 -27.89
CA ALA A 78 -5.03 -23.20 -28.21
C ALA A 78 -4.64 -22.93 -29.68
N GLU A 79 -3.55 -23.54 -30.18
CA GLU A 79 -3.13 -23.41 -31.57
C GLU A 79 -4.14 -24.04 -32.52
N LEU A 80 -4.78 -25.16 -32.15
CA LEU A 80 -5.76 -25.87 -32.99
C LEU A 80 -7.00 -25.02 -33.32
N VAL A 81 -7.55 -24.34 -32.33
CA VAL A 81 -8.79 -23.54 -32.55
C VAL A 81 -8.54 -22.30 -33.42
N GLU A 82 -7.27 -21.83 -33.48
CA GLU A 82 -6.88 -20.73 -34.38
C GLU A 82 -6.84 -21.12 -35.85
N HIS A 83 -7.05 -22.40 -36.19
CA HIS A 83 -7.30 -22.85 -37.58
C HIS A 83 -8.76 -22.69 -38.03
N ALA A 84 -9.64 -22.21 -37.17
CA ALA A 84 -11.02 -21.94 -37.51
C ALA A 84 -11.11 -20.87 -38.62
N GLN A 85 -11.85 -21.15 -39.69
CA GLN A 85 -11.99 -20.27 -40.86
C GLN A 85 -12.89 -19.06 -40.59
N ASP A 86 -13.78 -19.16 -39.60
CA ASP A 86 -14.72 -18.13 -39.20
C ASP A 86 -15.00 -18.18 -37.69
N SER A 87 -15.69 -17.15 -37.21
CA SER A 87 -16.02 -17.01 -35.79
C SER A 87 -16.93 -18.11 -35.26
N GLU A 88 -17.85 -18.62 -36.06
CA GLU A 88 -18.80 -19.67 -35.66
C GLU A 88 -18.06 -20.98 -35.38
N ARG A 89 -17.20 -21.39 -36.29
CA ARG A 89 -16.35 -22.59 -36.12
C ARG A 89 -15.36 -22.45 -34.95
N PHE A 90 -14.82 -21.24 -34.73
CA PHE A 90 -13.98 -21.00 -33.56
C PHE A 90 -14.75 -21.29 -32.28
N TRP A 91 -15.94 -20.73 -32.12
CA TRP A 91 -16.72 -20.90 -30.90
C TRP A 91 -17.27 -22.32 -30.73
N GLU A 92 -17.59 -23.05 -31.81
CA GLU A 92 -17.91 -24.46 -31.73
C GLU A 92 -16.73 -25.29 -31.21
N ALA A 93 -15.54 -25.08 -31.76
CA ALA A 93 -14.32 -25.74 -31.33
C ALA A 93 -13.96 -25.36 -29.89
N HIS A 94 -14.09 -24.07 -29.53
CA HIS A 94 -13.88 -23.56 -28.18
C HIS A 94 -14.75 -24.28 -27.14
N VAL A 95 -16.06 -24.36 -27.40
CA VAL A 95 -17.00 -25.03 -26.50
C VAL A 95 -16.70 -26.53 -26.41
N ALA A 96 -16.38 -27.17 -27.52
CA ALA A 96 -16.03 -28.60 -27.55
C ALA A 96 -14.82 -28.93 -26.68
N LEU A 97 -13.73 -28.14 -26.79
CA LEU A 97 -12.52 -28.32 -25.97
C LEU A 97 -12.75 -27.92 -24.53
N MET A 98 -13.40 -26.80 -24.26
CA MET A 98 -13.64 -26.29 -22.93
C MET A 98 -14.53 -27.25 -22.10
N THR A 99 -15.53 -27.88 -22.73
CA THR A 99 -16.39 -28.86 -22.08
C THR A 99 -15.62 -30.10 -21.59
N ARG A 100 -14.54 -30.47 -22.28
CA ARG A 100 -13.70 -31.62 -21.93
C ARG A 100 -12.54 -31.34 -20.98
N SER A 101 -12.26 -30.06 -20.73
CA SER A 101 -11.27 -29.65 -19.72
C SER A 101 -11.66 -30.20 -18.29
N PRO A 102 -10.73 -30.66 -17.46
CA PRO A 102 -9.27 -30.75 -17.61
C PRO A 102 -8.76 -32.07 -18.18
N THR A 103 -9.65 -33.00 -18.54
CA THR A 103 -9.31 -34.36 -19.01
C THR A 103 -9.13 -34.43 -20.53
N LEU A 104 -8.63 -33.33 -21.12
CA LEU A 104 -8.39 -33.22 -22.55
C LEU A 104 -7.36 -34.25 -23.01
N THR A 105 -7.70 -35.01 -24.08
CA THR A 105 -6.87 -36.05 -24.66
C THR A 105 -6.50 -35.76 -26.12
N GLU A 106 -5.52 -36.50 -26.67
CA GLU A 106 -5.13 -36.40 -28.09
C GLU A 106 -6.35 -36.72 -29.02
N ASN A 107 -7.19 -37.66 -28.63
CA ASN A 107 -8.38 -38.01 -29.40
C ASN A 107 -9.39 -36.84 -29.45
N ASP A 108 -9.44 -36.01 -28.40
CA ASP A 108 -10.31 -34.83 -28.37
C ASP A 108 -9.77 -33.77 -29.34
N LEU A 109 -8.44 -33.57 -29.39
CA LEU A 109 -7.82 -32.67 -30.35
C LEU A 109 -8.02 -33.17 -31.79
N ALA A 110 -7.84 -34.46 -32.04
CA ALA A 110 -8.08 -35.06 -33.36
C ALA A 110 -9.55 -34.92 -33.83
N SER A 111 -10.49 -35.10 -32.90
CA SER A 111 -11.94 -34.90 -33.18
C SER A 111 -12.26 -33.47 -33.59
N VAL A 112 -11.69 -32.47 -32.85
CA VAL A 112 -11.91 -31.05 -33.17
C VAL A 112 -11.18 -30.65 -34.46
N ALA A 113 -9.96 -31.18 -34.70
CA ALA A 113 -9.24 -30.99 -35.98
C ALA A 113 -10.04 -31.45 -37.18
N GLY A 114 -10.71 -32.63 -37.06
CA GLY A 114 -11.61 -33.12 -38.10
C GLY A 114 -12.81 -32.22 -38.36
N THR A 115 -13.39 -31.63 -37.30
CA THR A 115 -14.51 -30.69 -37.42
C THR A 115 -14.08 -29.37 -38.05
N LEU A 116 -12.90 -28.89 -37.73
CA LEU A 116 -12.35 -27.65 -38.31
C LEU A 116 -11.85 -27.83 -39.75
N GLY A 117 -11.77 -29.07 -40.24
CA GLY A 117 -11.29 -29.38 -41.60
C GLY A 117 -9.85 -28.93 -41.82
N VAL A 118 -8.97 -29.11 -40.79
CA VAL A 118 -7.55 -28.74 -40.87
C VAL A 118 -6.90 -29.55 -41.99
N PRO A 119 -6.37 -28.95 -43.06
CA PRO A 119 -5.87 -29.69 -44.21
C PRO A 119 -4.58 -30.42 -43.88
N GLU A 120 -4.51 -31.73 -44.12
CA GLU A 120 -3.26 -32.49 -44.19
C GLU A 120 -2.54 -32.35 -45.57
N ALA A 121 -3.19 -31.68 -46.54
CA ALA A 121 -2.97 -31.93 -47.96
C ALA A 121 -1.87 -31.06 -48.64
N ASP A 122 -1.45 -29.91 -48.06
CA ASP A 122 -0.39 -29.09 -48.64
C ASP A 122 0.60 -28.64 -47.56
N PRO A 123 1.86 -29.11 -47.57
CA PRO A 123 2.82 -28.79 -46.49
C PRO A 123 3.11 -27.31 -46.35
N GLU A 124 3.17 -26.53 -47.43
CA GLU A 124 3.51 -25.10 -47.35
C GLU A 124 2.32 -24.27 -46.78
N VAL A 125 1.10 -24.59 -47.18
CA VAL A 125 -0.12 -23.94 -46.64
C VAL A 125 -0.33 -24.34 -45.18
N ALA A 126 -0.09 -25.63 -44.88
CA ALA A 126 -0.19 -26.12 -43.50
C ALA A 126 0.85 -25.47 -42.60
N ASP A 127 2.06 -25.24 -43.05
CA ASP A 127 3.13 -24.58 -42.26
C ASP A 127 2.82 -23.08 -42.03
N ALA A 128 2.34 -22.36 -43.03
CA ALA A 128 1.93 -20.96 -42.89
C ALA A 128 0.75 -20.80 -41.90
N ALA A 129 -0.26 -21.68 -41.97
CA ALA A 129 -1.38 -21.68 -41.03
C ALA A 129 -0.94 -22.00 -39.59
N ARG A 130 0.00 -22.95 -39.40
CA ARG A 130 0.57 -23.26 -38.09
C ARG A 130 1.37 -22.10 -37.52
N VAL A 131 2.16 -21.40 -38.32
CA VAL A 131 2.91 -20.21 -37.89
C VAL A 131 1.92 -19.12 -37.44
N HIS A 132 0.89 -18.87 -38.22
CA HIS A 132 -0.15 -17.89 -37.88
C HIS A 132 -0.84 -18.22 -36.55
N ALA A 133 -1.29 -19.45 -36.36
CA ALA A 133 -1.92 -19.92 -35.12
C ALA A 133 -1.01 -19.74 -33.89
N ARG A 134 0.28 -20.09 -34.03
CA ARG A 134 1.28 -19.87 -32.96
C ARG A 134 1.49 -18.42 -32.63
N ASP A 135 1.56 -17.56 -33.65
CA ASP A 135 1.78 -16.13 -33.44
C ASP A 135 0.57 -15.47 -32.78
N ARG A 136 -0.63 -15.91 -33.09
CA ARG A 136 -1.87 -15.47 -32.40
C ARG A 136 -1.84 -15.86 -30.93
N VAL A 137 -1.64 -17.12 -30.60
CA VAL A 137 -1.53 -17.58 -29.21
C VAL A 137 -0.39 -16.86 -28.47
N ARG A 138 0.74 -16.63 -29.14
CA ARG A 138 1.87 -15.90 -28.56
C ARG A 138 1.53 -14.45 -28.26
N ALA A 139 0.81 -13.77 -29.15
CA ALA A 139 0.33 -12.40 -28.94
C ALA A 139 -0.60 -12.29 -27.71
N ASP A 140 -1.51 -13.25 -27.57
CA ASP A 140 -2.39 -13.32 -26.41
C ASP A 140 -1.62 -13.56 -25.11
N VAL A 141 -0.64 -14.48 -25.11
CA VAL A 141 0.23 -14.75 -23.96
C VAL A 141 1.07 -13.52 -23.58
N GLN A 142 1.55 -12.76 -24.57
CA GLN A 142 2.29 -11.51 -24.32
C GLN A 142 1.39 -10.45 -23.70
N SER A 143 0.19 -10.25 -24.26
CA SER A 143 -0.82 -9.34 -23.71
C SER A 143 -1.25 -9.74 -22.30
N ALA A 144 -1.46 -11.04 -22.04
CA ALA A 144 -1.75 -11.54 -20.70
C ALA A 144 -0.66 -11.16 -19.68
N ARG A 145 0.62 -11.39 -20.04
CA ARG A 145 1.75 -11.04 -19.17
C ARG A 145 1.86 -9.54 -18.93
N ALA A 146 1.67 -8.72 -19.97
CA ALA A 146 1.66 -7.27 -19.88
C ALA A 146 0.50 -6.77 -19.01
N SER A 147 -0.66 -7.42 -19.08
CA SER A 147 -1.84 -7.15 -18.24
C SER A 147 -1.72 -7.71 -16.80
N GLY A 148 -0.60 -8.32 -16.42
CA GLY A 148 -0.39 -8.88 -15.09
C GLY A 148 -1.17 -10.17 -14.81
N VAL A 149 -1.55 -10.94 -15.83
CA VAL A 149 -2.23 -12.22 -15.69
C VAL A 149 -1.24 -13.28 -15.18
N MET A 150 -1.54 -13.86 -14.02
CA MET A 150 -0.70 -14.88 -13.38
C MET A 150 -1.34 -16.27 -13.40
N MET A 151 -2.67 -16.35 -13.49
CA MET A 151 -3.45 -17.58 -13.44
C MET A 151 -4.63 -17.53 -14.42
N THR A 152 -5.24 -18.68 -14.71
CA THR A 152 -6.45 -18.81 -15.50
C THR A 152 -7.58 -19.41 -14.68
N PRO A 153 -8.83 -18.94 -14.87
CA PRO A 153 -9.21 -17.81 -15.71
C PRO A 153 -8.87 -16.48 -15.03
N THR A 154 -8.57 -15.43 -15.82
CA THR A 154 -8.50 -14.06 -15.35
C THR A 154 -9.41 -13.19 -16.21
N PHE A 155 -10.22 -12.35 -15.56
CA PHE A 155 -11.25 -11.56 -16.23
C PHE A 155 -10.93 -10.06 -16.19
N PHE A 156 -11.31 -9.38 -17.29
CA PHE A 156 -11.31 -7.92 -17.38
C PHE A 156 -12.69 -7.44 -17.83
N ILE A 157 -13.30 -6.56 -17.05
CA ILE A 157 -14.59 -5.93 -17.37
C ILE A 157 -14.32 -4.49 -17.82
N ASN A 158 -14.65 -4.16 -19.07
CA ASN A 158 -14.38 -2.86 -19.67
C ASN A 158 -12.92 -2.40 -19.49
N GLY A 159 -11.97 -3.33 -19.71
CA GLY A 159 -10.54 -3.09 -19.63
C GLY A 159 -9.95 -3.05 -18.22
N ARG A 160 -10.74 -3.34 -17.17
CA ARG A 160 -10.28 -3.41 -15.78
C ARG A 160 -10.35 -4.83 -15.26
N ARG A 161 -9.30 -5.27 -14.57
CA ARG A 161 -9.23 -6.58 -13.96
C ARG A 161 -10.34 -6.76 -12.93
N TYR A 162 -11.00 -7.89 -12.98
CA TYR A 162 -11.99 -8.31 -12.01
C TYR A 162 -11.37 -9.32 -11.05
N ASP A 163 -11.26 -8.93 -9.79
CA ASP A 163 -10.68 -9.75 -8.71
C ASP A 163 -11.76 -10.19 -7.69
N GLY A 164 -13.03 -10.12 -8.08
CA GLY A 164 -14.17 -10.53 -7.26
C GLY A 164 -14.49 -12.03 -7.36
N PRO A 165 -15.48 -12.50 -6.56
CA PRO A 165 -16.00 -13.86 -6.65
C PRO A 165 -16.57 -14.18 -8.04
N TRP A 166 -16.49 -15.45 -8.46
CA TRP A 166 -16.96 -15.90 -9.78
C TRP A 166 -18.41 -16.42 -9.72
N ASP A 167 -19.22 -15.90 -8.80
CA ASP A 167 -20.65 -16.13 -8.80
C ASP A 167 -21.36 -15.16 -9.75
N GLU A 168 -22.52 -15.60 -10.25
CA GLU A 168 -23.30 -14.87 -11.25
C GLU A 168 -23.71 -13.48 -10.79
N SER A 169 -24.15 -13.34 -9.53
CA SER A 169 -24.62 -12.07 -8.98
C SER A 169 -23.48 -11.04 -8.86
N SER A 170 -22.30 -11.46 -8.40
CA SER A 170 -21.11 -10.60 -8.28
C SER A 170 -20.59 -10.15 -9.64
N PHE A 171 -20.60 -11.04 -10.65
CA PHE A 171 -20.25 -10.68 -12.03
C PHE A 171 -21.23 -9.68 -12.62
N ILE A 172 -22.54 -9.93 -12.48
CA ILE A 172 -23.58 -9.04 -13.01
C ILE A 172 -23.50 -7.67 -12.35
N ASP A 173 -23.35 -7.59 -11.02
CA ASP A 173 -23.18 -6.35 -10.30
C ASP A 173 -21.95 -5.55 -10.79
N ALA A 174 -20.83 -6.23 -11.02
CA ALA A 174 -19.62 -5.60 -11.55
C ALA A 174 -19.82 -5.10 -13.00
N MET A 175 -20.58 -5.84 -13.82
CA MET A 175 -20.85 -5.51 -15.21
C MET A 175 -21.88 -4.39 -15.38
N VAL A 176 -22.99 -4.43 -14.62
CA VAL A 176 -24.10 -3.47 -14.75
C VAL A 176 -23.76 -2.11 -14.14
N ARG A 177 -22.65 -2.01 -13.38
CA ARG A 177 -22.19 -0.76 -12.77
C ARG A 177 -23.27 -0.07 -11.96
N THR A 178 -23.81 -0.75 -10.95
CA THR A 178 -24.69 -0.12 -9.96
C THR A 178 -24.05 1.14 -9.38
N PRO A 179 -24.80 2.18 -8.94
CA PRO A 179 -24.23 3.38 -8.33
C PRO A 179 -23.26 3.06 -7.20
N GLY A 180 -23.54 2.05 -6.38
CA GLY A 180 -22.65 1.57 -5.31
C GLY A 180 -21.33 0.99 -5.85
N HIS A 181 -21.37 0.24 -6.96
CA HIS A 181 -20.17 -0.28 -7.60
C HIS A 181 -19.31 0.83 -8.22
N ARG A 182 -19.94 1.86 -8.85
CA ARG A 182 -19.22 3.04 -9.39
C ARG A 182 -18.47 3.80 -8.30
N ILE A 183 -19.13 4.04 -7.16
CA ILE A 183 -18.51 4.72 -6.01
C ILE A 183 -17.37 3.87 -5.45
N ARG A 184 -17.60 2.56 -5.26
CA ARG A 184 -16.58 1.63 -4.75
C ARG A 184 -15.39 1.52 -5.69
N SER A 185 -15.60 1.36 -7.00
CA SER A 185 -14.50 1.28 -7.96
C SER A 185 -13.73 2.59 -8.06
N ALA A 186 -14.41 3.76 -8.07
CA ALA A 186 -13.75 5.05 -8.06
C ALA A 186 -12.92 5.27 -6.77
N ALA A 187 -13.44 4.83 -5.62
CA ALA A 187 -12.70 4.88 -4.35
C ALA A 187 -11.49 3.94 -4.37
N GLN A 188 -11.63 2.74 -4.94
CA GLN A 188 -10.51 1.80 -5.10
C GLN A 188 -9.44 2.31 -6.06
N ASP A 189 -9.85 2.91 -7.19
CA ASP A 189 -8.92 3.54 -8.14
C ASP A 189 -8.17 4.70 -7.51
N PHE A 190 -8.89 5.55 -6.74
CA PHE A 190 -8.26 6.63 -5.99
C PHE A 190 -7.28 6.08 -4.95
N ALA A 191 -7.65 5.04 -4.20
CA ALA A 191 -6.77 4.40 -3.23
C ALA A 191 -5.57 3.68 -3.88
N ALA A 192 -5.71 3.16 -5.08
CA ALA A 192 -4.61 2.56 -5.83
C ALA A 192 -3.61 3.59 -6.38
N TRP A 193 -4.02 4.86 -6.49
CA TRP A 193 -3.15 5.93 -6.94
C TRP A 193 -2.21 6.37 -5.81
N ALA A 194 -0.90 6.18 -6.00
CA ALA A 194 0.11 6.39 -4.98
C ALA A 194 0.06 7.74 -4.22
N PRO A 195 -0.30 8.89 -4.84
CA PRO A 195 -0.39 10.18 -4.15
C PRO A 195 -1.67 10.41 -3.34
N SER A 196 -2.66 9.54 -3.44
CA SER A 196 -4.02 9.77 -2.92
C SER A 196 -4.08 10.00 -1.40
N ALA A 197 -3.28 9.29 -0.62
CA ALA A 197 -3.21 9.47 0.83
C ALA A 197 -2.70 10.89 1.21
N GLY A 198 -1.66 11.38 0.50
CA GLY A 198 -1.15 12.74 0.71
C GLY A 198 -2.15 13.82 0.32
N ILE A 199 -2.91 13.61 -0.76
CA ILE A 199 -3.97 14.55 -1.17
C ILE A 199 -5.10 14.58 -0.14
N LEU A 200 -5.53 13.42 0.37
CA LEU A 200 -6.56 13.34 1.40
C LEU A 200 -6.13 14.05 2.68
N LEU A 201 -4.86 13.87 3.05
CA LEU A 201 -4.25 14.56 4.18
C LEU A 201 -4.26 16.08 4.01
N LEU A 202 -3.87 16.57 2.82
CA LEU A 202 -3.90 17.99 2.49
C LEU A 202 -5.32 18.57 2.53
N VAL A 203 -6.30 17.85 1.97
CA VAL A 203 -7.72 18.24 2.00
C VAL A 203 -8.23 18.30 3.44
N ALA A 204 -7.92 17.33 4.28
CA ALA A 204 -8.29 17.32 5.69
C ALA A 204 -7.71 18.53 6.44
N ALA A 205 -6.43 18.84 6.21
CA ALA A 205 -5.79 20.02 6.79
C ALA A 205 -6.40 21.34 6.30
N ALA A 206 -6.69 21.45 5.01
CA ALA A 206 -7.36 22.63 4.44
C ALA A 206 -8.76 22.83 5.04
N ILE A 207 -9.53 21.75 5.20
CA ILE A 207 -10.83 21.78 5.87
C ILE A 207 -10.69 22.26 7.32
N ALA A 208 -9.72 21.72 8.09
CA ALA A 208 -9.46 22.13 9.46
C ALA A 208 -9.14 23.64 9.55
N MET A 209 -8.27 24.13 8.67
CA MET A 209 -7.91 25.55 8.59
C MET A 209 -9.12 26.45 8.25
N LEU A 210 -9.92 26.04 7.26
CA LEU A 210 -11.12 26.79 6.86
C LEU A 210 -12.16 26.82 7.99
N LEU A 211 -12.41 25.68 8.63
CA LEU A 211 -13.37 25.60 9.73
C LEU A 211 -12.93 26.43 10.92
N THR A 212 -11.66 26.32 11.33
CA THR A 212 -11.12 27.08 12.47
C THR A 212 -11.18 28.59 12.25
N ASN A 213 -10.98 29.07 11.02
CA ASN A 213 -11.00 30.51 10.68
C ASN A 213 -12.38 31.00 10.20
N SER A 214 -13.41 30.16 10.29
CA SER A 214 -14.80 30.51 9.96
C SER A 214 -15.61 30.86 11.21
N ARG A 215 -16.89 31.23 11.01
CA ARG A 215 -17.84 31.40 12.11
C ARG A 215 -18.09 30.13 12.93
N LEU A 216 -17.73 28.96 12.38
CA LEU A 216 -17.85 27.67 13.05
C LEU A 216 -16.62 27.33 13.92
N GLY A 217 -15.57 28.16 13.92
CA GLY A 217 -14.31 27.92 14.63
C GLY A 217 -14.48 27.51 16.10
N PRO A 218 -15.22 28.29 16.92
CA PRO A 218 -15.44 27.92 18.33
C PRO A 218 -16.15 26.57 18.51
N ALA A 219 -17.15 26.28 17.67
CA ALA A 219 -17.87 25.00 17.72
C ALA A 219 -16.98 23.84 17.25
N PHE A 220 -16.14 24.06 16.24
CA PHE A 220 -15.19 23.07 15.75
C PHE A 220 -14.13 22.72 16.80
N THR A 221 -13.58 23.71 17.50
CA THR A 221 -12.62 23.46 18.60
C THR A 221 -13.32 22.75 19.78
N ALA A 222 -14.48 23.23 20.20
CA ALA A 222 -15.25 22.61 21.28
C ALA A 222 -15.66 21.16 20.98
N PHE A 223 -15.84 20.80 19.71
CA PHE A 223 -16.10 19.41 19.31
C PHE A 223 -14.93 18.48 19.68
N TRP A 224 -13.69 18.89 19.40
CA TRP A 224 -12.50 18.08 19.70
C TRP A 224 -12.19 18.01 21.19
N GLU A 225 -12.63 18.98 21.98
CA GLU A 225 -12.46 19.03 23.44
C GLU A 225 -13.51 18.22 24.20
N GLN A 226 -14.56 17.72 23.51
CA GLN A 226 -15.60 16.94 24.18
C GLN A 226 -15.03 15.68 24.83
N PRO A 227 -15.36 15.40 26.10
CA PRO A 227 -14.90 14.22 26.81
C PRO A 227 -15.60 12.97 26.28
N LEU A 228 -14.82 11.98 25.88
CA LEU A 228 -15.30 10.63 25.56
C LEU A 228 -14.77 9.67 26.63
N ALA A 229 -15.67 9.19 27.49
CA ALA A 229 -15.33 8.30 28.60
C ALA A 229 -15.96 6.93 28.42
N ILE A 230 -15.18 5.90 28.74
CA ILE A 230 -15.64 4.51 28.85
C ILE A 230 -15.75 4.22 30.36
N SER A 231 -16.96 4.02 30.87
CA SER A 231 -17.20 3.70 32.28
C SER A 231 -17.46 2.21 32.48
N LEU A 232 -16.74 1.60 33.40
CA LEU A 232 -16.94 0.22 33.82
C LEU A 232 -17.20 0.22 35.34
N GLY A 233 -18.47 0.21 35.74
CA GLY A 233 -18.85 0.38 37.14
C GLY A 233 -18.44 1.73 37.72
N PRO A 234 -17.77 1.80 38.89
CA PRO A 234 -17.32 3.04 39.49
C PRO A 234 -16.06 3.64 38.84
N SER A 235 -15.38 2.90 37.96
CA SER A 235 -14.17 3.36 37.29
C SER A 235 -14.52 3.92 35.92
N ALA A 236 -14.18 5.20 35.68
CA ALA A 236 -14.32 5.82 34.38
C ALA A 236 -12.92 6.18 33.85
N PHE A 237 -12.63 5.73 32.62
CA PHE A 237 -11.47 6.16 31.84
C PHE A 237 -11.95 7.09 30.74
N GLY A 238 -11.56 8.33 30.77
CA GLY A 238 -12.04 9.32 29.80
C GLY A 238 -10.98 10.31 29.41
N MET A 239 -10.94 10.66 28.14
CA MET A 239 -10.09 11.69 27.54
C MET A 239 -10.91 12.51 26.56
N SER A 240 -10.46 13.71 26.17
CA SER A 240 -11.09 14.45 25.08
C SER A 240 -10.93 13.70 23.75
N LEU A 241 -11.80 13.96 22.78
CA LEU A 241 -11.68 13.39 21.44
C LEU A 241 -10.31 13.68 20.83
N LEU A 242 -9.77 14.88 21.06
CA LEU A 242 -8.43 15.25 20.61
C LEU A 242 -7.36 14.32 21.20
N HIS A 243 -7.43 14.01 22.49
CA HIS A 243 -6.47 13.09 23.13
C HIS A 243 -6.65 11.64 22.65
N TRP A 244 -7.87 11.18 22.38
CA TRP A 244 -8.12 9.88 21.77
C TRP A 244 -7.48 9.75 20.39
N ILE A 245 -7.47 10.83 19.60
CA ILE A 245 -6.80 10.86 18.31
C ILE A 245 -5.28 10.86 18.48
N ASN A 246 -4.75 11.73 19.35
CA ASN A 246 -3.32 11.93 19.50
C ASN A 246 -2.62 10.78 20.21
N ASP A 247 -3.25 10.14 21.19
CA ASP A 247 -2.66 9.08 22.01
C ASP A 247 -3.17 7.68 21.60
N GLY A 248 -4.43 7.56 21.21
CA GLY A 248 -5.03 6.29 20.82
C GLY A 248 -4.83 5.98 19.33
N LEU A 249 -5.41 6.81 18.46
CA LEU A 249 -5.42 6.53 17.03
C LEU A 249 -4.02 6.65 16.42
N LEU A 250 -3.23 7.64 16.85
CA LEU A 250 -1.86 7.82 16.38
C LEU A 250 -0.92 6.68 16.85
N THR A 251 -1.25 5.98 17.95
CA THR A 251 -0.54 4.75 18.35
C THR A 251 -0.65 3.65 17.29
N VAL A 252 -1.81 3.54 16.62
CA VAL A 252 -1.99 2.59 15.50
C VAL A 252 -1.14 3.00 14.30
N PHE A 253 -1.02 4.29 14.02
CA PHE A 253 -0.09 4.79 13.00
C PHE A 253 1.35 4.41 13.34
N PHE A 254 1.81 4.67 14.56
CA PHE A 254 3.16 4.30 14.99
C PHE A 254 3.40 2.79 15.06
N LEU A 255 2.35 1.98 15.28
CA LEU A 255 2.44 0.53 15.12
C LEU A 255 2.75 0.16 13.66
N VAL A 256 2.06 0.76 12.70
CA VAL A 256 2.30 0.53 11.26
C VAL A 256 3.71 0.96 10.88
N VAL A 257 4.12 2.17 11.25
CA VAL A 257 5.48 2.68 11.01
C VAL A 257 6.52 1.76 11.66
N GLY A 258 6.31 1.32 12.90
CA GLY A 258 7.20 0.38 13.58
C GLY A 258 7.31 -0.97 12.88
N LEU A 259 6.22 -1.48 12.30
CA LEU A 259 6.23 -2.70 11.49
C LEU A 259 6.96 -2.50 10.15
N GLU A 260 6.77 -1.35 9.49
CA GLU A 260 7.52 -0.98 8.28
C GLU A 260 9.02 -0.90 8.56
N ILE A 261 9.40 -0.22 9.64
CA ILE A 261 10.77 -0.14 10.14
C ILE A 261 11.36 -1.55 10.33
N LYS A 262 10.67 -2.40 11.10
CA LYS A 262 11.14 -3.75 11.38
C LYS A 262 11.27 -4.59 10.12
N ARG A 263 10.30 -4.50 9.21
CA ARG A 263 10.34 -5.18 7.91
C ARG A 263 11.55 -4.71 7.09
N GLU A 264 11.79 -3.41 7.02
CA GLU A 264 12.89 -2.84 6.27
C GLU A 264 14.25 -3.25 6.84
N LEU A 265 14.37 -3.34 8.17
CA LEU A 265 15.58 -3.81 8.85
C LEU A 265 15.82 -5.31 8.74
N THR A 266 14.76 -6.13 8.56
CA THR A 266 14.88 -7.60 8.56
C THR A 266 14.92 -8.22 7.16
N VAL A 267 14.19 -7.64 6.20
CA VAL A 267 13.99 -8.21 4.86
C VAL A 267 14.22 -7.17 3.75
N GLY A 268 14.13 -5.87 4.08
CA GLY A 268 14.21 -4.77 3.11
C GLY A 268 15.63 -4.26 2.84
N HIS A 269 15.71 -3.06 2.28
CA HIS A 269 16.96 -2.40 1.87
C HIS A 269 17.88 -2.06 3.03
N LEU A 270 17.33 -1.84 4.24
CA LEU A 270 18.10 -1.55 5.45
C LEU A 270 18.67 -2.82 6.12
N ALA A 271 18.31 -4.01 5.67
CA ALA A 271 18.85 -5.28 6.19
C ALA A 271 20.36 -5.44 5.91
N ASN A 272 20.90 -4.77 4.88
CA ASN A 272 22.32 -4.78 4.58
C ASN A 272 22.97 -3.45 4.98
N LEU A 273 23.89 -3.47 5.93
CA LEU A 273 24.59 -2.29 6.46
C LEU A 273 25.24 -1.42 5.37
N ARG A 274 25.73 -2.01 4.28
CA ARG A 274 26.34 -1.24 3.18
C ARG A 274 25.32 -0.43 2.40
N SER A 275 24.13 -0.97 2.20
CA SER A 275 23.03 -0.29 1.51
C SER A 275 22.33 0.72 2.44
N ALA A 276 22.28 0.43 3.73
CA ALA A 276 21.67 1.25 4.75
C ALA A 276 22.53 2.48 5.14
N ALA A 277 23.85 2.42 4.94
CA ALA A 277 24.77 3.44 5.42
C ALA A 277 24.45 4.85 4.90
N LEU A 278 24.09 4.99 3.63
CA LEU A 278 23.78 6.30 3.03
C LEU A 278 22.44 6.87 3.56
N PRO A 279 21.30 6.14 3.59
CA PRO A 279 20.07 6.60 4.21
C PRO A 279 20.22 6.93 5.70
N ILE A 280 20.97 6.12 6.46
CA ILE A 280 21.20 6.36 7.89
C ILE A 280 22.00 7.66 8.11
N ALA A 281 23.10 7.85 7.38
CA ALA A 281 23.88 9.08 7.47
C ALA A 281 23.04 10.31 7.09
N ALA A 282 22.26 10.20 6.03
CA ALA A 282 21.35 11.25 5.58
C ALA A 282 20.31 11.62 6.64
N ALA A 283 19.67 10.62 7.27
CA ALA A 283 18.69 10.85 8.33
C ALA A 283 19.31 11.49 9.57
N VAL A 284 20.45 10.98 10.04
CA VAL A 284 21.16 11.57 11.19
C VAL A 284 21.52 13.04 10.94
N GLY A 285 22.06 13.36 9.75
CA GLY A 285 22.32 14.74 9.37
C GLY A 285 21.05 15.58 9.23
N GLY A 286 20.02 14.98 8.63
CA GLY A 286 18.70 15.60 8.47
C GLY A 286 17.95 15.86 9.78
N MET A 287 18.30 15.21 10.87
CA MET A 287 17.82 15.48 12.23
C MET A 287 18.73 16.47 12.99
N ALA A 288 20.04 16.24 12.97
CA ALA A 288 20.99 17.02 13.75
C ALA A 288 21.09 18.48 13.29
N VAL A 289 21.17 18.73 11.97
CA VAL A 289 21.38 20.09 11.46
C VAL A 289 20.16 21.00 11.69
N PRO A 290 18.89 20.58 11.45
CA PRO A 290 17.73 21.39 11.83
C PRO A 290 17.65 21.70 13.31
N ALA A 291 17.94 20.69 14.17
CA ALA A 291 17.96 20.86 15.63
C ALA A 291 19.03 21.89 16.08
N LEU A 292 20.24 21.78 15.51
CA LEU A 292 21.33 22.76 15.77
C LEU A 292 20.97 24.15 15.25
N LEU A 293 20.41 24.25 14.05
CA LEU A 293 20.00 25.54 13.48
C LEU A 293 18.90 26.19 14.31
N TYR A 294 17.93 25.41 14.79
CA TYR A 294 16.92 25.89 15.73
C TYR A 294 17.54 26.42 17.01
N GLY A 295 18.45 25.67 17.64
CA GLY A 295 19.15 26.08 18.87
C GLY A 295 20.05 27.31 18.70
N LEU A 296 20.58 27.54 17.49
CA LEU A 296 21.34 28.77 17.18
C LEU A 296 20.42 30.00 17.05
N ILE A 297 19.21 29.85 16.54
CA ILE A 297 18.24 30.95 16.38
C ILE A 297 17.52 31.24 17.71
N VAL A 298 17.23 30.19 18.49
CA VAL A 298 16.58 30.24 19.81
C VAL A 298 17.47 29.59 20.86
N PRO A 299 18.55 30.27 21.31
CA PRO A 299 19.56 29.67 22.18
C PRO A 299 19.10 29.46 23.63
N GLY A 300 17.90 29.93 24.01
CA GLY A 300 17.36 29.81 25.36
C GLY A 300 15.95 30.38 25.48
N GLY A 301 15.40 30.32 26.68
CA GLY A 301 14.05 30.83 27.00
C GLY A 301 12.95 29.77 26.83
N PRO A 302 11.67 30.17 26.88
CA PRO A 302 10.53 29.25 26.91
C PRO A 302 10.41 28.39 25.62
N TRP A 303 10.96 28.85 24.52
CA TRP A 303 10.87 28.16 23.22
C TRP A 303 12.03 27.21 22.96
N SER A 304 13.04 27.14 23.84
CA SER A 304 14.22 26.28 23.65
C SER A 304 13.87 24.80 23.49
N HIS A 305 12.76 24.35 24.07
CA HIS A 305 12.29 22.97 23.97
C HIS A 305 11.78 22.60 22.57
N GLY A 306 11.53 23.58 21.69
CA GLY A 306 11.01 23.33 20.34
C GLY A 306 12.01 22.79 19.31
N TRP A 307 13.26 22.51 19.70
CA TRP A 307 14.33 22.08 18.79
C TRP A 307 14.02 20.78 18.02
N GLY A 308 13.18 19.91 18.58
CA GLY A 308 12.75 18.68 17.92
C GLY A 308 11.72 18.88 16.81
N VAL A 309 11.00 20.02 16.79
CA VAL A 309 9.92 20.28 15.82
C VAL A 309 10.40 20.24 14.37
N PRO A 310 11.50 20.93 13.97
CA PRO A 310 11.94 20.94 12.58
C PRO A 310 12.75 19.70 12.17
N MET A 311 12.98 18.74 13.04
CA MET A 311 13.76 17.55 12.71
C MET A 311 12.94 16.44 12.04
N ALA A 312 11.64 16.41 12.24
CA ALA A 312 10.79 15.35 11.72
C ALA A 312 10.40 15.56 10.25
N THR A 313 10.21 14.44 9.53
CA THR A 313 9.71 14.41 8.14
C THR A 313 8.31 13.80 8.12
N ASP A 314 7.40 14.39 7.35
CA ASP A 314 6.16 13.73 6.98
C ASP A 314 6.40 12.81 5.77
N THR A 315 6.70 11.56 6.06
CA THR A 315 7.04 10.53 5.06
C THR A 315 5.91 10.34 4.07
N ALA A 316 4.65 10.34 4.52
CA ALA A 316 3.49 10.11 3.66
C ALA A 316 3.37 11.22 2.61
N PHE A 317 3.56 12.48 3.03
CA PHE A 317 3.47 13.62 2.14
C PHE A 317 4.66 13.72 1.18
N ALA A 318 5.89 13.52 1.67
CA ALA A 318 7.10 13.55 0.86
C ALA A 318 7.10 12.46 -0.23
N VAL A 319 6.68 11.23 0.12
CA VAL A 319 6.57 10.10 -0.82
C VAL A 319 5.44 10.33 -1.83
N ALA A 320 4.31 10.92 -1.43
CA ALA A 320 3.23 11.26 -2.33
C ALA A 320 3.68 12.27 -3.40
N LEU A 321 4.38 13.34 -3.01
CA LEU A 321 4.90 14.34 -3.96
C LEU A 321 5.92 13.74 -4.92
N ILE A 322 6.83 12.90 -4.42
CA ILE A 322 7.81 12.22 -5.31
C ILE A 322 7.13 11.26 -6.28
N ALA A 323 6.07 10.56 -5.83
CA ALA A 323 5.29 9.67 -6.69
C ALA A 323 4.55 10.43 -7.79
N MET A 324 4.03 11.63 -7.51
CA MET A 324 3.39 12.50 -8.50
C MET A 324 4.34 12.95 -9.62
N MET A 325 5.64 13.01 -9.35
CA MET A 325 6.64 13.41 -10.36
C MET A 325 6.95 12.29 -11.38
N GLY A 326 6.42 11.08 -11.16
CA GLY A 326 6.49 9.98 -12.12
C GLY A 326 7.93 9.63 -12.53
N ASN A 327 8.16 9.42 -13.82
CA ASN A 327 9.45 8.99 -14.37
C ASN A 327 10.59 10.04 -14.28
N ARG A 328 10.29 11.26 -13.83
CA ARG A 328 11.32 12.31 -13.65
C ARG A 328 12.24 12.05 -12.46
N VAL A 329 11.81 11.22 -11.53
CA VAL A 329 12.60 10.85 -10.34
C VAL A 329 12.99 9.37 -10.42
N PRO A 330 14.31 9.05 -10.47
CA PRO A 330 14.79 7.68 -10.49
C PRO A 330 14.28 6.85 -9.30
N LEU A 331 14.03 5.56 -9.54
CA LEU A 331 13.52 4.65 -8.50
C LEU A 331 14.48 4.57 -7.31
N SER A 332 15.79 4.54 -7.57
CA SER A 332 16.82 4.51 -6.53
C SER A 332 16.76 5.71 -5.58
N LEU A 333 16.41 6.91 -6.09
CA LEU A 333 16.24 8.10 -5.25
C LEU A 333 14.96 8.04 -4.41
N ARG A 334 13.87 7.46 -4.94
CA ARG A 334 12.64 7.24 -4.17
C ARG A 334 12.90 6.26 -3.03
N VAL A 335 13.55 5.13 -3.32
CA VAL A 335 13.94 4.14 -2.30
C VAL A 335 14.85 4.76 -1.24
N PHE A 336 15.83 5.57 -1.67
CA PHE A 336 16.71 6.28 -0.74
C PHE A 336 15.93 7.22 0.18
N LEU A 337 15.03 8.04 -0.34
CA LEU A 337 14.24 8.98 0.46
C LEU A 337 13.33 8.24 1.45
N THR A 338 12.65 7.19 1.00
CA THR A 338 11.81 6.36 1.87
C THR A 338 12.64 5.72 3.00
N ALA A 339 13.80 5.15 2.67
CA ALA A 339 14.69 4.55 3.67
C ALA A 339 15.23 5.59 4.66
N ALA A 340 15.60 6.78 4.20
CA ALA A 340 16.06 7.88 5.07
C ALA A 340 14.92 8.37 5.97
N ALA A 341 13.69 8.51 5.45
CA ALA A 341 12.53 8.93 6.22
C ALA A 341 12.14 7.88 7.30
N ILE A 342 12.24 6.60 7.00
CA ILE A 342 12.06 5.52 7.99
C ILE A 342 13.04 5.66 9.16
N VAL A 343 14.32 5.96 8.89
CA VAL A 343 15.34 6.19 9.95
C VAL A 343 15.05 7.48 10.70
N ASP A 344 14.59 8.52 10.03
CA ASP A 344 14.17 9.79 10.62
C ASP A 344 12.99 9.62 11.59
N ASP A 345 12.00 8.80 11.23
CA ASP A 345 10.86 8.47 12.08
C ASP A 345 11.32 7.75 13.37
N ILE A 346 12.28 6.81 13.28
CA ILE A 346 12.89 6.17 14.47
C ILE A 346 13.52 7.22 15.37
N GLY A 347 14.34 8.10 14.79
CA GLY A 347 15.01 9.15 15.52
C GLY A 347 14.04 10.11 16.21
N SER A 348 12.99 10.50 15.52
CA SER A 348 11.94 11.38 16.06
C SER A 348 11.20 10.75 17.23
N ILE A 349 10.87 9.46 17.15
CA ILE A 349 10.23 8.70 18.24
C ILE A 349 11.16 8.63 19.45
N ILE A 350 12.46 8.35 19.25
CA ILE A 350 13.46 8.31 20.35
C ILE A 350 13.58 9.68 21.01
N VAL A 351 13.62 10.75 20.22
CA VAL A 351 13.71 12.11 20.74
C VAL A 351 12.47 12.48 21.55
N VAL A 352 11.27 12.18 21.06
CA VAL A 352 10.03 12.42 21.80
C VAL A 352 10.04 11.64 23.12
N ALA A 353 10.47 10.39 23.08
CA ALA A 353 10.54 9.54 24.27
C ALA A 353 11.51 10.06 25.36
N LEU A 354 12.67 10.57 24.95
CA LEU A 354 13.72 10.97 25.88
C LEU A 354 13.58 12.41 26.38
N PHE A 355 13.10 13.31 25.55
CA PHE A 355 13.16 14.76 25.84
C PHE A 355 11.79 15.41 26.10
N TYR A 356 10.68 14.75 25.71
CA TYR A 356 9.34 15.32 25.83
C TYR A 356 8.44 14.55 26.80
N SER A 357 8.95 13.55 27.53
CA SER A 357 8.20 12.80 28.54
C SER A 357 7.97 13.59 29.81
N GLY A 358 6.81 13.37 30.43
CA GLY A 358 6.43 13.99 31.71
C GLY A 358 7.06 13.31 32.95
N ALA A 359 6.44 13.56 34.11
CA ALA A 359 6.86 12.89 35.35
C ALA A 359 6.56 11.38 35.28
N LEU A 360 7.60 10.57 35.52
CA LEU A 360 7.52 9.12 35.35
C LEU A 360 6.95 8.41 36.58
N ASN A 361 5.93 7.58 36.41
CA ASN A 361 5.46 6.64 37.41
C ASN A 361 6.12 5.28 37.24
N LEU A 362 7.07 4.97 38.13
CA LEU A 362 7.88 3.75 38.07
C LEU A 362 7.05 2.47 38.21
N GLY A 363 5.88 2.49 38.90
CA GLY A 363 5.01 1.34 39.04
C GLY A 363 4.40 0.92 37.70
N TYR A 364 3.82 1.84 36.96
CA TYR A 364 3.28 1.58 35.64
C TYR A 364 4.37 1.31 34.60
N LEU A 365 5.55 1.90 34.77
CA LEU A 365 6.70 1.59 33.91
C LEU A 365 7.18 0.15 34.10
N ALA A 366 7.24 -0.33 35.34
CA ALA A 366 7.54 -1.73 35.65
C ALA A 366 6.47 -2.69 35.07
N ALA A 367 5.18 -2.32 35.16
CA ALA A 367 4.10 -3.08 34.55
C ALA A 367 4.25 -3.13 33.01
N ALA A 368 4.57 -2.00 32.37
CA ALA A 368 4.88 -1.96 30.94
C ALA A 368 6.05 -2.89 30.58
N GLY A 369 7.12 -2.90 31.40
CA GLY A 369 8.25 -3.82 31.26
C GLY A 369 7.85 -5.29 31.33
N ALA A 370 6.95 -5.66 32.25
CA ALA A 370 6.40 -7.01 32.33
C ALA A 370 5.59 -7.41 31.08
N VAL A 371 4.80 -6.48 30.54
CA VAL A 371 4.05 -6.72 29.27
C VAL A 371 5.03 -6.88 28.10
N VAL A 372 6.09 -6.08 28.03
CA VAL A 372 7.15 -6.23 27.02
C VAL A 372 7.84 -7.60 27.14
N ALA A 373 8.12 -8.07 28.36
CA ALA A 373 8.65 -9.41 28.57
C ALA A 373 7.66 -10.51 28.09
N ALA A 374 6.36 -10.34 28.35
CA ALA A 374 5.33 -11.26 27.83
C ALA A 374 5.28 -11.26 26.30
N LEU A 375 5.38 -10.09 25.63
CA LEU A 375 5.48 -9.98 24.18
C LEU A 375 6.73 -10.68 23.64
N ALA A 376 7.88 -10.54 24.31
CA ALA A 376 9.11 -11.24 23.95
C ALA A 376 8.97 -12.76 24.06
N LEU A 377 8.30 -13.25 25.11
CA LEU A 377 7.99 -14.68 25.27
C LEU A 377 7.06 -15.20 24.17
N LEU A 378 6.01 -14.46 23.82
CA LEU A 378 5.10 -14.81 22.71
C LEU A 378 5.85 -14.91 21.37
N ASN A 379 6.74 -13.96 21.09
CA ASN A 379 7.58 -13.98 19.90
C ASN A 379 8.52 -15.19 19.91
N ARG A 380 9.18 -15.47 21.04
CA ARG A 380 10.09 -16.61 21.19
C ARG A 380 9.36 -17.96 21.12
N ALA A 381 8.09 -18.00 21.55
CA ALA A 381 7.22 -19.17 21.44
C ALA A 381 6.65 -19.37 20.02
N HIS A 382 7.07 -18.56 19.05
CA HIS A 382 6.63 -18.61 17.66
C HIS A 382 5.10 -18.57 17.49
N ILE A 383 4.41 -17.73 18.27
CA ILE A 383 2.97 -17.55 18.15
C ILE A 383 2.69 -16.56 17.01
N TYR A 384 2.07 -17.03 15.91
CA TYR A 384 1.77 -16.24 14.71
C TYR A 384 0.36 -15.63 14.69
N ARG A 385 -0.45 -15.84 15.76
CA ARG A 385 -1.78 -15.23 15.86
C ARG A 385 -1.67 -13.76 16.26
N VAL A 386 -2.42 -12.86 15.56
CA VAL A 386 -2.41 -11.41 15.81
C VAL A 386 -3.08 -11.04 17.14
N VAL A 387 -4.16 -11.76 17.52
CA VAL A 387 -5.01 -11.42 18.67
C VAL A 387 -4.23 -11.31 20.00
N PRO A 388 -3.35 -12.25 20.39
CA PRO A 388 -2.56 -12.11 21.63
C PRO A 388 -1.68 -10.85 21.65
N TYR A 389 -1.07 -10.49 20.51
CA TYR A 389 -0.27 -9.26 20.39
C TYR A 389 -1.14 -8.01 20.52
N ALA A 390 -2.35 -8.01 19.94
CA ALA A 390 -3.29 -6.89 20.04
C ALA A 390 -3.75 -6.67 21.48
N LEU A 391 -4.07 -7.73 22.24
CA LEU A 391 -4.48 -7.63 23.64
C LEU A 391 -3.34 -7.12 24.53
N LEU A 392 -2.13 -7.69 24.39
CA LEU A 392 -0.96 -7.20 25.11
C LEU A 392 -0.57 -5.79 24.67
N GLY A 393 -0.76 -5.45 23.40
CA GLY A 393 -0.53 -4.10 22.88
C GLY A 393 -1.44 -3.07 23.53
N LEU A 394 -2.73 -3.38 23.70
CA LEU A 394 -3.68 -2.52 24.39
C LEU A 394 -3.29 -2.34 25.87
N LEU A 395 -2.90 -3.44 26.54
CA LEU A 395 -2.42 -3.37 27.92
C LEU A 395 -1.11 -2.56 28.04
N LEU A 396 -0.18 -2.74 27.09
CA LEU A 396 1.05 -1.96 27.00
C LEU A 396 0.75 -0.47 26.84
N TRP A 397 -0.18 -0.12 25.94
CA TRP A 397 -0.62 1.25 25.73
C TRP A 397 -1.17 1.88 27.02
N ALA A 398 -2.05 1.17 27.73
CA ALA A 398 -2.61 1.64 28.99
C ALA A 398 -1.53 1.85 30.07
N CYS A 399 -0.57 0.93 30.20
CA CYS A 399 0.55 1.04 31.13
C CYS A 399 1.48 2.21 30.78
N ILE A 400 1.82 2.41 29.50
CA ILE A 400 2.69 3.50 29.04
C ILE A 400 1.98 4.84 29.24
N HIS A 401 0.69 4.95 28.86
CA HIS A 401 -0.10 6.16 29.10
C HIS A 401 -0.12 6.54 30.59
N ALA A 402 -0.37 5.56 31.48
CA ALA A 402 -0.38 5.80 32.93
C ALA A 402 1.01 6.03 33.54
N SER A 403 2.10 5.67 32.84
CA SER A 403 3.46 5.87 33.32
C SER A 403 4.02 7.28 33.13
N GLY A 404 3.32 8.15 32.36
CA GLY A 404 3.80 9.50 32.01
C GLY A 404 4.68 9.55 30.76
N LEU A 405 4.90 8.40 30.10
CA LEU A 405 5.48 8.34 28.76
C LEU A 405 4.40 8.57 27.70
N HIS A 406 4.82 8.99 26.51
CA HIS A 406 3.90 9.15 25.39
C HIS A 406 3.29 7.80 24.98
N ALA A 407 1.96 7.72 25.01
CA ALA A 407 1.20 6.50 24.70
C ALA A 407 1.52 5.91 23.33
N THR A 408 1.86 6.76 22.35
CA THR A 408 2.26 6.40 21.00
C THR A 408 3.47 5.45 20.93
N MET A 409 4.37 5.49 21.92
CA MET A 409 5.50 4.57 22.02
C MET A 409 5.08 3.10 22.12
N ALA A 410 3.88 2.82 22.67
CA ALA A 410 3.37 1.47 22.77
C ALA A 410 3.23 0.80 21.39
N GLY A 411 2.83 1.55 20.38
CA GLY A 411 2.72 1.06 19.00
C GLY A 411 4.06 0.58 18.45
N VAL A 412 5.10 1.39 18.59
CA VAL A 412 6.44 1.06 18.13
C VAL A 412 7.05 -0.12 18.89
N LEU A 413 6.93 -0.11 20.23
CA LEU A 413 7.40 -1.22 21.06
C LEU A 413 6.69 -2.53 20.70
N LEU A 414 5.37 -2.50 20.52
CA LEU A 414 4.60 -3.67 20.08
C LEU A 414 5.10 -4.19 18.72
N ALA A 415 5.36 -3.31 17.76
CA ALA A 415 5.84 -3.68 16.44
C ALA A 415 7.14 -4.49 16.50
N LEU A 416 8.05 -4.17 17.42
CA LEU A 416 9.33 -4.87 17.58
C LEU A 416 9.16 -6.36 17.92
N PHE A 417 8.04 -6.75 18.54
CA PHE A 417 7.81 -8.14 18.95
C PHE A 417 6.90 -8.94 17.99
N ILE A 418 6.16 -8.29 17.09
CA ILE A 418 5.32 -8.98 16.10
C ILE A 418 6.22 -9.67 15.07
N PRO A 419 6.07 -11.00 14.80
CA PRO A 419 6.89 -11.71 13.83
C PRO A 419 6.78 -11.14 12.41
N THR A 420 7.95 -10.93 11.74
CA THR A 420 8.04 -10.39 10.37
C THR A 420 8.44 -11.44 9.33
N ARG A 421 8.84 -12.64 9.76
CA ARG A 421 9.22 -13.72 8.86
C ARG A 421 8.06 -14.72 8.76
N PRO A 422 7.76 -15.22 7.54
CA PRO A 422 6.82 -16.33 7.40
C PRO A 422 7.34 -17.57 8.12
N PRO A 423 6.45 -18.52 8.46
CA PRO A 423 6.88 -19.79 9.05
C PRO A 423 7.89 -20.52 8.16
N PRO A 424 8.86 -21.24 8.74
CA PRO A 424 9.95 -21.89 7.99
C PRO A 424 9.51 -23.08 7.11
N ASN A 425 8.26 -23.51 7.18
CA ASN A 425 7.71 -24.68 6.51
C ASN A 425 6.70 -24.33 5.40
N LEU A 426 6.99 -23.28 4.62
CA LEU A 426 6.12 -22.80 3.55
C LEU A 426 5.78 -23.89 2.52
N ASP A 427 6.78 -24.71 2.11
CA ASP A 427 6.60 -25.78 1.12
C ASP A 427 5.61 -26.86 1.62
N SER A 428 5.66 -27.20 2.91
CA SER A 428 4.72 -28.17 3.49
C SER A 428 3.29 -27.61 3.61
N LEU A 429 3.13 -26.29 3.83
CA LEU A 429 1.82 -25.64 3.84
C LEU A 429 1.22 -25.60 2.43
N MET A 430 2.02 -25.34 1.41
CA MET A 430 1.58 -25.38 0.01
C MET A 430 1.18 -26.80 -0.40
N ALA A 431 1.99 -27.80 -0.07
CA ALA A 431 1.64 -29.21 -0.31
C ALA A 431 0.35 -29.63 0.41
N GLN A 432 0.11 -29.12 1.62
CA GLN A 432 -1.13 -29.37 2.35
C GLN A 432 -2.34 -28.71 1.65
N ALA A 433 -2.19 -27.48 1.15
CA ALA A 433 -3.24 -26.80 0.40
C ALA A 433 -3.60 -27.57 -0.88
N ASP A 434 -2.60 -28.02 -1.63
CA ASP A 434 -2.78 -28.83 -2.84
C ASP A 434 -3.49 -30.17 -2.53
N ALA A 435 -3.13 -30.83 -1.42
CA ALA A 435 -3.77 -32.07 -0.98
C ALA A 435 -5.25 -31.86 -0.62
N ILE A 436 -5.59 -30.75 0.06
CA ILE A 436 -6.99 -30.41 0.40
C ILE A 436 -7.78 -30.12 -0.87
N LEU A 437 -7.23 -29.36 -1.81
CA LEU A 437 -7.86 -29.06 -3.10
C LEU A 437 -8.11 -30.35 -3.89
N ALA A 438 -7.14 -31.25 -3.95
CA ALA A 438 -7.27 -32.53 -4.64
C ALA A 438 -8.33 -33.43 -3.98
N ALA A 439 -8.36 -33.47 -2.64
CA ALA A 439 -9.36 -34.24 -1.89
C ALA A 439 -10.79 -33.71 -2.13
N GLU A 440 -11.00 -32.42 -2.05
CA GLU A 440 -12.30 -31.78 -2.35
C GLU A 440 -12.73 -32.00 -3.79
N ALA A 441 -11.82 -31.85 -4.75
CA ALA A 441 -12.09 -32.10 -6.17
C ALA A 441 -12.48 -33.56 -6.45
N SER A 442 -11.97 -34.52 -5.66
CA SER A 442 -12.31 -35.95 -5.80
C SER A 442 -13.64 -36.34 -5.18
N HIS A 443 -14.14 -35.58 -4.19
CA HIS A 443 -15.32 -35.93 -3.40
C HIS A 443 -16.66 -35.63 -4.06
N SER A 444 -16.77 -34.62 -4.90
CA SER A 444 -17.96 -34.43 -5.72
C SER A 444 -17.80 -33.44 -6.87
N ARG A 445 -18.42 -33.78 -8.01
CA ARG A 445 -18.69 -32.79 -9.10
C ARG A 445 -19.66 -31.68 -8.66
N GLU A 446 -20.34 -31.84 -7.53
CA GLU A 446 -21.25 -30.86 -6.91
C GLU A 446 -20.56 -29.82 -6.03
N VAL A 447 -19.30 -30.01 -5.62
CA VAL A 447 -18.54 -29.02 -4.82
C VAL A 447 -18.47 -27.66 -5.50
N LEU A 448 -18.43 -27.63 -6.82
CA LEU A 448 -18.46 -26.37 -7.60
C LEU A 448 -19.82 -25.63 -7.49
N ARG A 449 -20.91 -26.30 -7.06
CA ARG A 449 -22.21 -25.65 -6.86
C ARG A 449 -22.42 -25.10 -5.46
N HIS A 450 -21.81 -25.73 -4.43
CA HIS A 450 -22.04 -25.40 -3.02
C HIS A 450 -20.80 -24.85 -2.29
N GLY A 451 -19.67 -24.74 -2.99
CA GLY A 451 -18.38 -24.35 -2.41
C GLY A 451 -17.68 -25.48 -1.63
N PRO A 452 -16.45 -25.23 -1.13
CA PRO A 452 -15.70 -26.22 -0.37
C PRO A 452 -16.42 -26.62 0.93
N SER A 453 -16.16 -27.83 1.40
CA SER A 453 -16.70 -28.30 2.67
C SER A 453 -16.22 -27.43 3.87
N LEU A 454 -17.00 -27.36 4.95
CA LEU A 454 -16.61 -26.62 6.15
C LEU A 454 -15.25 -27.04 6.71
N PRO A 455 -14.88 -28.35 6.74
CA PRO A 455 -13.54 -28.78 7.13
C PRO A 455 -12.44 -28.25 6.21
N ALA A 456 -12.67 -28.25 4.89
CA ALA A 456 -11.71 -27.70 3.93
C ALA A 456 -11.54 -26.18 4.10
N LEU A 457 -12.62 -25.44 4.28
CA LEU A 457 -12.57 -24.00 4.57
C LEU A 457 -11.79 -23.72 5.85
N ALA A 458 -12.05 -24.46 6.93
CA ALA A 458 -11.30 -24.30 8.18
C ALA A 458 -9.81 -24.63 8.03
N ALA A 459 -9.48 -25.63 7.19
CA ALA A 459 -8.10 -25.97 6.89
C ALA A 459 -7.42 -24.91 6.02
N PHE A 460 -8.12 -24.33 5.03
CA PHE A 460 -7.62 -23.21 4.23
C PHE A 460 -7.39 -21.96 5.08
N ASP A 461 -8.30 -21.63 6.00
CA ASP A 461 -8.12 -20.52 6.94
C ASP A 461 -6.87 -20.72 7.80
N ALA A 462 -6.66 -21.96 8.29
CA ALA A 462 -5.47 -22.31 9.09
C ALA A 462 -4.17 -22.23 8.27
N ILE A 463 -4.20 -22.59 6.99
CA ILE A 463 -3.06 -22.45 6.08
C ILE A 463 -2.83 -20.98 5.78
N HIS A 464 -3.88 -20.22 5.42
CA HIS A 464 -3.81 -18.79 5.14
C HIS A 464 -3.23 -17.99 6.30
N ASP A 465 -3.64 -18.30 7.53
CA ASP A 465 -3.10 -17.68 8.75
C ASP A 465 -1.58 -17.92 8.95
N ARG A 466 -1.00 -18.92 8.26
CA ARG A 466 0.42 -19.27 8.35
C ARG A 466 1.24 -18.92 7.11
N LEU A 467 0.61 -18.65 5.98
CA LEU A 467 1.31 -18.26 4.73
C LEU A 467 1.91 -16.86 4.81
N GLU A 468 1.23 -15.96 5.47
CA GLU A 468 1.63 -14.56 5.61
C GLU A 468 2.15 -14.31 7.04
N SER A 469 3.22 -13.51 7.19
CA SER A 469 3.65 -13.12 8.53
C SER A 469 2.59 -12.23 9.21
N PRO A 470 2.44 -12.29 10.55
CA PRO A 470 1.54 -11.39 11.27
C PRO A 470 1.81 -9.91 10.98
N ALA A 471 3.07 -9.54 10.79
CA ALA A 471 3.47 -8.19 10.45
C ALA A 471 2.99 -7.78 9.05
N ASP A 472 3.17 -8.63 8.02
CA ASP A 472 2.71 -8.33 6.66
C ASP A 472 1.19 -8.26 6.58
N ARG A 473 0.48 -9.13 7.31
CA ARG A 473 -0.98 -9.09 7.43
C ARG A 473 -1.47 -7.79 8.06
N LEU A 474 -0.82 -7.32 9.14
CA LEU A 474 -1.13 -6.03 9.76
C LEU A 474 -0.79 -4.87 8.84
N LEU A 475 0.36 -4.88 8.16
CA LEU A 475 0.73 -3.84 7.19
C LEU A 475 -0.28 -3.75 6.05
N ARG A 476 -0.73 -4.87 5.51
CA ARG A 476 -1.72 -4.90 4.43
C ARG A 476 -3.09 -4.38 4.88
N THR A 477 -3.53 -4.72 6.10
CA THR A 477 -4.86 -4.36 6.60
C THR A 477 -4.91 -3.03 7.34
N ALA A 478 -3.92 -2.74 8.17
CA ALA A 478 -3.84 -1.52 8.97
C ALA A 478 -3.07 -0.40 8.27
N GLY A 479 -2.12 -0.71 7.38
CA GLY A 479 -1.33 0.30 6.67
C GLY A 479 -2.20 1.21 5.80
N ALA A 480 -3.06 0.64 4.95
CA ALA A 480 -3.99 1.41 4.15
C ALA A 480 -4.95 2.24 5.05
N ARG A 481 -5.51 1.63 6.11
CA ARG A 481 -6.39 2.33 7.05
C ARG A 481 -5.67 3.45 7.81
N SER A 482 -4.41 3.26 8.17
CA SER A 482 -3.59 4.28 8.80
C SER A 482 -3.42 5.50 7.89
N SER A 483 -3.05 5.31 6.64
CA SER A 483 -2.81 6.41 5.69
C SER A 483 -4.11 7.12 5.26
N TYR A 484 -5.25 6.39 5.13
CA TYR A 484 -6.51 6.96 4.63
C TYR A 484 -7.49 7.38 5.73
N VAL A 485 -7.30 6.98 6.97
CA VAL A 485 -8.20 7.32 8.08
C VAL A 485 -7.45 8.00 9.21
N VAL A 486 -6.37 7.39 9.72
CA VAL A 486 -5.68 7.92 10.92
C VAL A 486 -5.04 9.26 10.65
N LEU A 487 -4.20 9.37 9.60
CA LEU A 487 -3.51 10.62 9.29
C LEU A 487 -4.47 11.76 8.89
N PRO A 488 -5.49 11.56 8.06
CA PRO A 488 -6.47 12.62 7.77
C PRO A 488 -7.28 13.06 8.99
N LEU A 489 -7.68 12.14 9.88
CA LEU A 489 -8.36 12.50 11.13
C LEU A 489 -7.42 13.26 12.07
N PHE A 490 -6.16 12.84 12.19
CA PHE A 490 -5.15 13.56 12.94
C PHE A 490 -4.94 14.98 12.40
N ALA A 491 -4.83 15.13 11.07
CA ALA A 491 -4.71 16.44 10.45
C ALA A 491 -5.96 17.29 10.68
N LEU A 492 -7.16 16.71 10.55
CA LEU A 492 -8.40 17.43 10.79
C LEU A 492 -8.50 17.94 12.22
N ALA A 493 -8.06 17.16 13.20
CA ALA A 493 -8.09 17.53 14.63
C ALA A 493 -7.00 18.54 15.02
N ASN A 494 -5.80 18.44 14.40
CA ASN A 494 -4.63 19.20 14.85
C ASN A 494 -4.19 20.35 13.94
N ALA A 495 -4.58 20.34 12.64
CA ALA A 495 -4.14 21.34 11.69
C ALA A 495 -4.89 22.68 11.79
N GLY A 496 -6.01 22.73 12.50
CA GLY A 496 -6.74 23.97 12.73
C GLY A 496 -5.92 24.98 13.55
N VAL A 497 -5.67 26.17 12.98
CA VAL A 497 -4.97 27.27 13.65
C VAL A 497 -5.71 28.58 13.38
N PRO A 498 -6.02 29.38 14.41
CA PRO A 498 -6.54 30.73 14.21
C PRO A 498 -5.42 31.61 13.62
N ILE A 499 -5.65 32.16 12.42
CA ILE A 499 -4.68 33.04 11.76
C ILE A 499 -4.94 34.48 12.26
N THR A 500 -4.16 34.91 13.25
CA THR A 500 -4.16 36.31 13.73
C THR A 500 -2.81 36.95 13.47
N PRO A 501 -2.76 38.22 12.97
CA PRO A 501 -1.50 38.90 12.68
C PRO A 501 -0.56 39.00 13.90
N ASP A 502 -1.11 39.09 15.09
CA ASP A 502 -0.40 39.25 16.34
C ASP A 502 0.43 38.03 16.76
N ILE A 503 0.00 36.81 16.36
CA ILE A 503 0.71 35.56 16.65
C ILE A 503 2.11 35.57 16.00
N LEU A 504 2.20 35.98 14.74
CA LEU A 504 3.49 36.03 14.02
C LEU A 504 4.38 37.18 14.49
N ALA A 505 3.80 38.33 14.88
CA ALA A 505 4.56 39.47 15.37
C ALA A 505 5.23 39.18 16.73
N SER A 506 4.54 38.47 17.63
CA SER A 506 5.06 38.17 18.96
C SER A 506 6.01 36.94 19.00
N HIS A 507 5.88 36.00 18.05
CA HIS A 507 6.63 34.74 18.00
C HIS A 507 7.54 34.61 16.78
N GLY A 508 8.01 35.74 16.22
CA GLY A 508 8.78 35.78 14.98
C GLY A 508 10.06 34.92 14.98
N TRP A 509 10.81 34.90 16.09
CA TRP A 509 12.02 34.06 16.24
C TRP A 509 11.70 32.58 16.29
N LEU A 510 10.63 32.19 16.99
CA LEU A 510 10.14 30.81 17.00
C LEU A 510 9.77 30.35 15.60
N ALA A 511 8.97 31.16 14.91
CA ALA A 511 8.55 30.86 13.54
C ALA A 511 9.75 30.77 12.58
N ALA A 512 10.68 31.73 12.66
CA ALA A 512 11.89 31.73 11.85
C ALA A 512 12.76 30.49 12.08
N ALA A 513 12.90 30.05 13.34
CA ALA A 513 13.69 28.87 13.70
C ALA A 513 13.09 27.57 13.11
N ILE A 514 11.78 27.40 13.20
CA ILE A 514 11.08 26.23 12.64
C ILE A 514 11.15 26.24 11.10
N VAL A 515 10.85 27.37 10.47
CA VAL A 515 10.88 27.50 9.00
C VAL A 515 12.31 27.28 8.48
N ALA A 516 13.32 27.91 9.09
CA ALA A 516 14.72 27.72 8.70
C ALA A 516 15.17 26.27 8.90
N GLY A 517 14.78 25.64 10.02
CA GLY A 517 15.09 24.25 10.28
C GLY A 517 14.52 23.30 9.22
N LEU A 518 13.27 23.47 8.84
CA LEU A 518 12.59 22.63 7.83
C LEU A 518 13.10 22.94 6.40
N ALA A 519 13.08 24.21 5.98
CA ALA A 519 13.36 24.56 4.59
C ALA A 519 14.85 24.61 4.24
N ILE A 520 15.73 24.86 5.21
CA ILE A 520 17.18 25.00 5.00
C ILE A 520 17.94 23.91 5.76
N GLY A 521 17.66 23.74 7.04
CA GLY A 521 18.39 22.81 7.91
C GLY A 521 18.28 21.35 7.44
N LYS A 522 17.08 20.91 7.11
CA LYS A 522 16.81 19.54 6.69
C LYS A 522 17.54 19.15 5.38
N PRO A 523 17.37 19.88 4.26
CA PRO A 523 18.12 19.57 3.05
C PRO A 523 19.63 19.72 3.23
N LEU A 524 20.09 20.74 3.94
CA LEU A 524 21.52 20.92 4.22
C LEU A 524 22.09 19.75 5.02
N GLY A 525 21.41 19.32 6.08
CA GLY A 525 21.84 18.22 6.93
C GLY A 525 21.88 16.90 6.20
N LEU A 526 20.82 16.57 5.47
CA LEU A 526 20.72 15.34 4.69
C LEU A 526 21.82 15.26 3.62
N VAL A 527 22.05 16.34 2.88
CA VAL A 527 23.03 16.35 1.78
C VAL A 527 24.46 16.38 2.31
N SER A 528 24.75 17.20 3.32
CA SER A 528 26.11 17.31 3.89
C SER A 528 26.55 16.02 4.56
N ALA A 529 25.67 15.37 5.33
CA ALA A 529 25.97 14.07 5.94
C ALA A 529 26.12 12.96 4.91
N SER A 530 25.30 12.93 3.86
CA SER A 530 25.44 12.01 2.72
C SER A 530 26.79 12.21 2.02
N LEU A 531 27.18 13.47 1.76
CA LEU A 531 28.45 13.80 1.12
C LEU A 531 29.64 13.37 2.00
N LEU A 532 29.56 13.63 3.31
CA LEU A 532 30.58 13.23 4.27
C LEU A 532 30.72 11.70 4.33
N ALA A 533 29.62 10.97 4.41
CA ALA A 533 29.63 9.50 4.43
C ALA A 533 30.23 8.90 3.14
N VAL A 534 29.96 9.51 1.98
CA VAL A 534 30.56 9.08 0.69
C VAL A 534 32.06 9.41 0.65
N ARG A 535 32.48 10.62 1.11
CA ARG A 535 33.91 11.00 1.13
C ARG A 535 34.74 10.16 2.10
N LEU A 536 34.16 9.77 3.24
CA LEU A 536 34.81 8.89 4.20
C LEU A 536 34.81 7.40 3.77
N GLY A 537 34.19 7.06 2.63
CA GLY A 537 34.11 5.67 2.14
C GLY A 537 33.15 4.78 2.94
N ILE A 538 32.36 5.35 3.87
CA ILE A 538 31.37 4.62 4.69
C ILE A 538 30.17 4.20 3.84
N ALA A 539 29.77 5.05 2.88
CA ALA A 539 28.62 4.82 2.02
C ALA A 539 28.97 5.03 0.54
N ARG A 540 28.16 4.44 -0.34
CA ARG A 540 28.27 4.68 -1.80
C ARG A 540 26.96 5.26 -2.31
N LYS A 541 27.05 6.39 -3.02
CA LYS A 541 25.91 6.96 -3.71
C LYS A 541 25.68 6.20 -5.03
N PRO A 542 24.45 5.71 -5.31
CA PRO A 542 24.12 5.16 -6.63
C PRO A 542 24.41 6.16 -7.77
N ALA A 543 24.77 5.66 -8.93
CA ALA A 543 25.06 6.47 -10.11
C ALA A 543 23.78 7.02 -10.78
N ASP A 544 22.65 6.38 -10.53
CA ASP A 544 21.35 6.63 -11.18
C ASP A 544 20.75 8.01 -10.90
N TYR A 545 21.23 8.71 -9.88
CA TYR A 545 20.77 10.06 -9.56
C TYR A 545 21.93 11.01 -9.25
N SER A 546 21.70 12.29 -9.56
CA SER A 546 22.67 13.37 -9.36
C SER A 546 22.62 13.94 -7.94
N TRP A 547 23.67 14.66 -7.52
CA TRP A 547 23.67 15.43 -6.27
C TRP A 547 22.55 16.50 -6.25
N ARG A 548 22.22 17.09 -7.42
CA ARG A 548 21.13 18.04 -7.55
C ARG A 548 19.78 17.40 -7.24
N GLN A 549 19.55 16.18 -7.72
CA GLN A 549 18.35 15.41 -7.38
C GLN A 549 18.32 15.05 -5.90
N LEU A 550 19.47 14.75 -5.29
CA LEU A 550 19.56 14.50 -3.85
C LEU A 550 19.22 15.74 -3.02
N ILE A 551 19.64 16.97 -3.46
CA ILE A 551 19.24 18.23 -2.82
C ILE A 551 17.72 18.40 -2.90
N GLY A 552 17.10 18.13 -4.06
CA GLY A 552 15.65 18.20 -4.21
C GLY A 552 14.91 17.20 -3.31
N ALA A 553 15.40 15.97 -3.20
CA ALA A 553 14.86 14.96 -2.27
C ALA A 553 15.04 15.40 -0.81
N GLY A 554 16.19 16.00 -0.46
CA GLY A 554 16.45 16.58 0.85
C GLY A 554 15.50 17.74 1.19
N ALA A 555 15.16 18.57 0.19
CA ALA A 555 14.15 19.61 0.37
C ALA A 555 12.76 19.01 0.61
N LEU A 556 12.35 17.94 -0.12
CA LEU A 556 11.10 17.25 0.18
C LEU A 556 11.10 16.58 1.57
N ALA A 557 12.24 16.12 2.06
CA ALA A 557 12.38 15.64 3.44
C ALA A 557 12.12 16.74 4.48
N GLY A 558 12.26 18.03 4.11
CA GLY A 558 11.90 19.18 4.96
C GLY A 558 10.40 19.40 5.14
N ILE A 559 9.54 18.59 4.53
CA ILE A 559 8.11 18.59 4.79
C ILE A 559 7.87 17.90 6.13
N GLY A 560 7.68 18.67 7.19
CA GLY A 560 7.50 18.13 8.54
C GLY A 560 6.05 17.88 8.92
N PHE A 561 5.13 18.61 8.34
CA PHE A 561 3.68 18.68 8.50
C PHE A 561 3.13 17.89 9.73
N THR A 562 2.57 16.68 9.54
CA THR A 562 1.91 15.92 10.62
C THR A 562 2.86 15.57 11.77
N MET A 563 4.09 15.16 11.47
CA MET A 563 5.06 14.77 12.49
C MET A 563 5.58 15.98 13.25
N SER A 564 5.89 17.09 12.57
CA SER A 564 6.27 18.34 13.24
C SER A 564 5.12 18.91 14.07
N LEU A 565 3.85 18.81 13.64
CA LEU A 565 2.69 19.20 14.44
C LEU A 565 2.58 18.35 15.71
N PHE A 566 2.79 17.04 15.60
CA PHE A 566 2.79 16.14 16.74
C PHE A 566 3.86 16.53 17.76
N ILE A 567 5.11 16.74 17.32
CA ILE A 567 6.21 17.14 18.20
C ILE A 567 5.96 18.53 18.78
N ALA A 568 5.43 19.47 18.01
CA ALA A 568 5.09 20.82 18.50
C ALA A 568 4.04 20.77 19.63
N GLY A 569 3.04 19.88 19.52
CA GLY A 569 2.05 19.65 20.59
C GLY A 569 2.65 19.10 21.88
N GLN A 570 3.80 18.40 21.79
CA GLN A 570 4.54 17.92 22.96
C GLN A 570 5.52 18.96 23.50
N ALA A 571 6.06 19.81 22.62
CA ALA A 571 7.07 20.81 22.99
C ALA A 571 6.48 22.07 23.63
N PHE A 572 5.28 22.47 23.26
CA PHE A 572 4.67 23.74 23.65
C PHE A 572 3.36 23.52 24.43
N ALA A 573 3.41 23.76 25.72
CA ALA A 573 2.24 23.69 26.60
C ALA A 573 1.36 24.95 26.54
N VAL A 574 1.90 26.07 26.01
CA VAL A 574 1.17 27.35 25.87
C VAL A 574 0.50 27.38 24.51
N ASP A 575 -0.81 27.58 24.47
CA ASP A 575 -1.60 27.57 23.23
C ASP A 575 -1.11 28.57 22.18
N ALA A 576 -0.63 29.75 22.59
CA ALA A 576 -0.10 30.76 21.68
C ALA A 576 1.21 30.32 21.01
N ASP A 577 2.13 29.70 21.77
CA ASP A 577 3.38 29.15 21.26
C ASP A 577 3.11 27.98 20.31
N PHE A 578 2.17 27.11 20.67
CA PHE A 578 1.75 25.99 19.84
C PHE A 578 1.09 26.47 18.54
N ALA A 579 0.22 27.50 18.61
CA ALA A 579 -0.39 28.08 17.41
C ALA A 579 0.66 28.70 16.47
N ALA A 580 1.63 29.45 17.02
CA ALA A 580 2.73 29.99 16.25
C ALA A 580 3.60 28.90 15.60
N ALA A 581 3.90 27.84 16.34
CA ALA A 581 4.64 26.68 15.82
C ALA A 581 3.88 25.97 14.69
N LYS A 582 2.57 25.80 14.81
CA LYS A 582 1.73 25.24 13.73
C LYS A 582 1.84 26.06 12.43
N VAL A 583 1.67 27.40 12.51
CA VAL A 583 1.79 28.27 11.33
C VAL A 583 3.18 28.13 10.72
N ALA A 584 4.23 28.13 11.54
CA ALA A 584 5.62 28.01 11.09
C ALA A 584 5.86 26.65 10.38
N VAL A 585 5.32 25.56 10.92
CA VAL A 585 5.39 24.22 10.31
C VAL A 585 4.70 24.22 8.93
N PHE A 586 3.52 24.84 8.81
CA PHE A 586 2.84 24.92 7.51
C PHE A 586 3.67 25.72 6.47
N VAL A 587 4.18 26.89 6.86
CA VAL A 587 5.01 27.72 6.00
C VAL A 587 6.30 27.00 5.60
N GLY A 588 6.99 26.39 6.56
CA GLY A 588 8.21 25.63 6.33
C GLY A 588 8.00 24.43 5.41
N SER A 589 6.92 23.66 5.66
CA SER A 589 6.56 22.51 4.82
C SER A 589 6.17 22.90 3.39
N LEU A 590 5.44 24.01 3.21
CA LEU A 590 5.09 24.52 1.90
C LEU A 590 6.33 24.99 1.12
N LEU A 591 7.21 25.74 1.77
CA LEU A 591 8.48 26.20 1.16
C LEU A 591 9.34 24.99 0.77
N SER A 592 9.49 24.01 1.64
CA SER A 592 10.24 22.78 1.38
C SER A 592 9.64 22.00 0.19
N SER A 593 8.33 21.91 0.10
CA SER A 593 7.62 21.26 -1.01
C SER A 593 7.90 21.97 -2.34
N VAL A 594 7.74 23.29 -2.38
CA VAL A 594 7.97 24.09 -3.59
C VAL A 594 9.43 24.00 -4.04
N ILE A 595 10.38 24.19 -3.11
CA ILE A 595 11.82 24.12 -3.42
C ILE A 595 12.17 22.71 -3.95
N GLY A 596 11.72 21.66 -3.27
CA GLY A 596 11.99 20.28 -3.65
C GLY A 596 11.44 19.92 -5.04
N VAL A 597 10.17 20.28 -5.30
CA VAL A 597 9.53 20.06 -6.60
C VAL A 597 10.25 20.85 -7.69
N CYS A 598 10.55 22.14 -7.50
CA CYS A 598 11.25 22.95 -8.49
C CYS A 598 12.64 22.40 -8.84
N ILE A 599 13.40 21.95 -7.84
CA ILE A 599 14.74 21.37 -8.07
C ILE A 599 14.64 20.06 -8.84
N LEU A 600 13.73 19.15 -8.44
CA LEU A 600 13.57 17.84 -9.06
C LEU A 600 12.98 17.97 -10.48
N TRP A 601 12.05 18.90 -10.68
CA TRP A 601 11.46 19.16 -11.99
C TRP A 601 12.52 19.56 -13.01
N ASN A 602 13.39 20.51 -12.65
CA ASN A 602 14.45 21.01 -13.51
C ASN A 602 15.65 20.05 -13.63
N ALA A 603 15.77 19.05 -12.75
CA ALA A 603 16.84 18.06 -12.81
C ALA A 603 16.46 16.82 -13.65
N GLY A 604 15.18 16.61 -13.95
CA GLY A 604 14.67 15.46 -14.72
C GLY A 604 14.72 15.65 -16.25
N GLU A 605 15.08 16.80 -16.77
CA GLU A 605 15.10 17.07 -18.22
C GLU A 605 16.41 16.65 -18.94
N LYS A 606 17.36 16.01 -18.25
CA LYS A 606 18.69 15.68 -18.80
C LYS A 606 19.06 14.18 -18.80
N THR A 607 18.06 13.29 -18.71
CA THR A 607 18.37 11.85 -18.82
C THR A 607 17.62 11.20 -19.99
#